data_847b4f37af096f7005713a897eceab8c
#
_entry.id   847b4f37af096f7005713a897eceab8c
#
_cell.length_a   1.000
_cell.length_b   1.000
_cell.length_c   1.000
_cell.angle_alpha   90.00
_cell.angle_beta   90.00
_cell.angle_gamma   90.00
#
_symmetry.space_group_name_H-M   'P 1'
#
loop_
_entity.id
_entity.type
_entity.pdbx_description
1 polymer ?
#
loop_
_entity_poly.entity_id
_entity_poly.type
_entity_poly.pdbx_seq_one_letter_code
_entity_poly.pdbx_strand_id
1 'polypeptide(L)'
;MIQTRSGQAKTASDGRPWTLRPGRPTDGRALARLFADVRAEGRWLITTPGAVSEPSEAFWIGELIRAEESMVLVAEADGDVVGNVLVSVDRGRATEHIGVLSICIAADWRDVGIGTELVAGAQAWARERGLRKLSLGVFPDNERAIAVYERCGFVREGVRRQQYRSNDAYRDELLMAWFPEEAQDR
;
A
#
# COMPACT_ATOMS: atom_id res chain seq x y z
N MET A 1 21.99 -0.43 -2.37
CA MET A 1 21.23 0.31 -3.42
C MET A 1 20.56 -0.72 -4.34
N ILE A 2 19.46 -1.32 -3.87
CA ILE A 2 18.61 -2.19 -4.71
C ILE A 2 17.59 -1.28 -5.41
N GLN A 3 18.07 -0.52 -6.40
CA GLN A 3 17.18 -0.10 -7.47
C GLN A 3 16.99 -1.35 -8.37
N THR A 4 15.97 -2.11 -8.11
CA THR A 4 15.42 -3.05 -9.10
C THR A 4 14.85 -2.19 -10.24
N ARG A 5 15.73 -1.70 -11.13
CA ARG A 5 15.35 -0.94 -12.33
C ARG A 5 14.55 -1.79 -13.34
N SER A 6 14.56 -3.10 -13.16
CA SER A 6 13.79 -4.06 -13.97
C SER A 6 12.75 -4.77 -13.11
N GLY A 7 11.58 -5.00 -13.66
CA GLY A 7 10.53 -5.76 -13.01
C GLY A 7 10.96 -7.19 -12.69
N GLN A 8 10.49 -7.74 -11.58
CA GLN A 8 10.67 -9.13 -11.20
C GLN A 8 9.45 -9.93 -11.65
N ALA A 9 9.67 -10.88 -12.58
CA ALA A 9 8.63 -11.82 -12.98
C ALA A 9 8.23 -12.70 -11.79
N LYS A 10 6.94 -12.86 -11.58
CA LYS A 10 6.31 -13.62 -10.51
C LYS A 10 5.19 -14.48 -11.07
N THR A 11 4.79 -15.48 -10.32
CA THR A 11 3.61 -16.31 -10.61
C THR A 11 2.67 -16.26 -9.41
N ALA A 12 1.43 -15.93 -9.64
CA ALA A 12 0.37 -15.97 -8.65
C ALA A 12 0.04 -17.42 -8.26
N SER A 13 -0.57 -17.63 -7.08
CA SER A 13 -0.88 -18.99 -6.61
C SER A 13 -1.86 -19.76 -7.52
N ASP A 14 -2.60 -19.04 -8.35
CA ASP A 14 -3.50 -19.59 -9.38
C ASP A 14 -2.84 -19.82 -10.74
N GLY A 15 -1.51 -19.60 -10.82
CA GLY A 15 -0.70 -19.83 -12.02
C GLY A 15 -0.58 -18.64 -12.96
N ARG A 16 -1.31 -17.53 -12.74
CA ARG A 16 -1.21 -16.35 -13.61
C ARG A 16 0.14 -15.63 -13.44
N PRO A 17 0.78 -15.25 -14.58
CA PRO A 17 2.02 -14.47 -14.52
C PRO A 17 1.73 -13.02 -14.16
N TRP A 18 2.64 -12.38 -13.44
CA TRP A 18 2.64 -10.96 -13.14
C TRP A 18 4.05 -10.45 -12.87
N THR A 19 4.23 -9.15 -12.81
CA THR A 19 5.53 -8.52 -12.60
C THR A 19 5.44 -7.55 -11.41
N LEU A 20 6.37 -7.69 -10.45
CA LEU A 20 6.60 -6.69 -9.40
C LEU A 20 7.64 -5.70 -9.91
N ARG A 21 7.32 -4.42 -9.94
CA ARG A 21 8.24 -3.36 -10.37
C ARG A 21 8.07 -2.05 -9.62
N PRO A 22 9.08 -1.18 -9.62
CA PRO A 22 8.89 0.20 -9.18
C PRO A 22 7.82 0.92 -10.00
N GLY A 23 7.05 1.78 -9.32
CA GLY A 23 6.10 2.67 -9.96
C GLY A 23 6.82 3.68 -10.85
N ARG A 24 6.20 4.02 -11.96
CA ARG A 24 6.65 5.07 -12.89
C ARG A 24 5.67 6.23 -12.83
N PRO A 25 6.11 7.48 -13.00
CA PRO A 25 5.18 8.62 -13.06
C PRO A 25 4.05 8.45 -14.08
N THR A 26 4.31 7.69 -15.14
CA THR A 26 3.32 7.32 -16.17
C THR A 26 2.22 6.38 -15.67
N ASP A 27 2.42 5.70 -14.55
CA ASP A 27 1.43 4.80 -13.95
C ASP A 27 0.30 5.55 -13.24
N GLY A 28 0.43 6.86 -13.05
CA GLY A 28 -0.53 7.68 -12.31
C GLY A 28 -1.98 7.47 -12.75
N ARG A 29 -2.24 7.41 -14.07
CA ARG A 29 -3.58 7.17 -14.61
C ARG A 29 -4.08 5.73 -14.31
N ALA A 30 -3.23 4.72 -14.48
CA ALA A 30 -3.60 3.34 -14.21
C ALA A 30 -3.89 3.12 -12.71
N LEU A 31 -3.08 3.74 -11.83
CA LEU A 31 -3.31 3.72 -10.39
C LEU A 31 -4.58 4.46 -9.98
N ALA A 32 -4.88 5.63 -10.58
CA ALA A 32 -6.13 6.34 -10.31
C ALA A 32 -7.35 5.50 -10.68
N ARG A 33 -7.30 4.75 -11.80
CA ARG A 33 -8.36 3.80 -12.19
C ARG A 33 -8.49 2.67 -11.18
N LEU A 34 -7.39 2.01 -10.81
CA LEU A 34 -7.38 0.96 -9.78
C LEU A 34 -8.02 1.46 -8.48
N PHE A 35 -7.69 2.68 -8.05
CA PHE A 35 -8.30 3.25 -6.84
C PHE A 35 -9.79 3.54 -7.04
N ALA A 36 -10.20 4.01 -8.21
CA ALA A 36 -11.61 4.25 -8.52
C ALA A 36 -12.42 2.95 -8.47
N ASP A 37 -11.89 1.86 -9.05
CA ASP A 37 -12.54 0.56 -9.05
C ASP A 37 -12.70 0.00 -7.63
N VAL A 38 -11.64 0.06 -6.81
CA VAL A 38 -11.71 -0.39 -5.41
C VAL A 38 -12.61 0.51 -4.56
N ARG A 39 -12.67 1.82 -4.83
CA ARG A 39 -13.64 2.73 -4.18
C ARG A 39 -15.08 2.38 -4.54
N ALA A 40 -15.34 1.99 -5.80
CA ALA A 40 -16.67 1.61 -6.26
C ALA A 40 -17.22 0.38 -5.52
N GLU A 41 -16.36 -0.47 -4.95
CA GLU A 41 -16.78 -1.56 -4.06
C GLU A 41 -17.44 -1.04 -2.76
N GLY A 42 -17.21 0.23 -2.38
CA GLY A 42 -17.79 0.87 -1.20
C GLY A 42 -17.37 0.29 0.14
N ARG A 43 -16.32 -0.51 0.18
CA ARG A 43 -15.96 -1.32 1.34
C ARG A 43 -14.54 -1.07 1.89
N TRP A 44 -13.51 -1.06 1.04
CA TRP A 44 -12.12 -1.15 1.49
C TRP A 44 -11.33 0.14 1.37
N LEU A 45 -11.76 1.05 0.54
CA LEU A 45 -11.13 2.35 0.34
C LEU A 45 -12.15 3.45 0.54
N ILE A 46 -12.05 4.18 1.65
CA ILE A 46 -12.91 5.31 1.95
C ILE A 46 -12.18 6.58 1.53
N THR A 47 -12.69 7.18 0.48
CA THR A 47 -12.39 8.57 0.11
C THR A 47 -13.72 9.24 -0.22
N THR A 48 -13.82 10.54 -0.03
CA THR A 48 -15.03 11.27 -0.39
C THR A 48 -15.27 11.11 -1.91
N PRO A 49 -16.37 10.49 -2.34
CA PRO A 49 -16.70 10.39 -3.75
C PRO A 49 -16.73 11.78 -4.40
N GLY A 50 -16.05 11.95 -5.54
CA GLY A 50 -16.01 13.21 -6.28
C GLY A 50 -15.09 14.30 -5.71
N ALA A 51 -14.38 14.05 -4.61
CA ALA A 51 -13.47 15.03 -4.02
C ALA A 51 -12.28 15.37 -4.93
N VAL A 52 -11.85 14.43 -5.77
CA VAL A 52 -10.72 14.61 -6.70
C VAL A 52 -11.10 14.01 -8.05
N SER A 53 -10.87 14.75 -9.14
CA SER A 53 -11.05 14.21 -10.48
C SER A 53 -9.95 13.20 -10.82
N GLU A 54 -10.23 12.20 -11.65
CA GLU A 54 -9.24 11.22 -12.10
C GLU A 54 -7.94 11.85 -12.62
N PRO A 55 -7.96 12.92 -13.45
CA PRO A 55 -6.72 13.58 -13.89
C PRO A 55 -5.93 14.20 -12.74
N SER A 56 -6.60 14.79 -11.75
CA SER A 56 -5.94 15.39 -10.58
C SER A 56 -5.34 14.30 -9.70
N GLU A 57 -6.05 13.19 -9.48
CA GLU A 57 -5.54 12.06 -8.72
C GLU A 57 -4.32 11.43 -9.41
N ALA A 58 -4.39 11.22 -10.73
CA ALA A 58 -3.28 10.71 -11.52
C ALA A 58 -2.04 11.62 -11.45
N PHE A 59 -2.23 12.93 -11.46
CA PHE A 59 -1.15 13.90 -11.27
C PHE A 59 -0.50 13.75 -9.88
N TRP A 60 -1.30 13.75 -8.81
CA TRP A 60 -0.79 13.61 -7.45
C TRP A 60 -0.06 12.28 -7.21
N ILE A 61 -0.55 11.19 -7.75
CA ILE A 61 0.13 9.89 -7.71
C ILE A 61 1.48 9.98 -8.43
N GLY A 62 1.53 10.64 -9.60
CA GLY A 62 2.77 10.86 -10.34
C GLY A 62 3.81 11.66 -9.54
N GLU A 63 3.37 12.67 -8.79
CA GLU A 63 4.25 13.45 -7.90
C GLU A 63 4.73 12.60 -6.69
N LEU A 64 3.86 11.79 -6.10
CA LEU A 64 4.27 10.85 -5.05
C LEU A 64 5.33 9.86 -5.54
N ILE A 65 5.21 9.36 -6.77
CA ILE A 65 6.21 8.45 -7.35
C ILE A 65 7.56 9.14 -7.57
N ARG A 66 7.58 10.47 -7.80
CA ARG A 66 8.81 11.26 -7.95
C ARG A 66 9.43 11.65 -6.62
N ALA A 67 8.64 11.68 -5.56
CA ALA A 67 9.10 12.13 -4.26
C ALA A 67 10.13 11.16 -3.67
N GLU A 68 11.26 11.69 -3.21
CA GLU A 68 12.33 10.88 -2.58
C GLU A 68 11.89 10.26 -1.25
N GLU A 69 10.87 10.83 -0.60
CA GLU A 69 10.31 10.38 0.67
C GLU A 69 9.28 9.27 0.53
N SER A 70 8.99 8.87 -0.70
CA SER A 70 8.01 7.83 -0.96
C SER A 70 8.61 6.68 -1.77
N MET A 71 7.96 5.54 -1.65
CA MET A 71 8.22 4.37 -2.47
C MET A 71 6.88 3.85 -3.00
N VAL A 72 6.82 3.63 -4.30
CA VAL A 72 5.69 2.96 -4.93
C VAL A 72 6.19 1.72 -5.66
N LEU A 73 5.63 0.57 -5.32
CA LEU A 73 5.75 -0.64 -6.14
C LEU A 73 4.40 -0.95 -6.77
N VAL A 74 4.42 -1.48 -7.96
CA VAL A 74 3.22 -1.92 -8.69
C VAL A 74 3.33 -3.39 -9.06
N ALA A 75 2.20 -4.07 -8.98
CA ALA A 75 1.98 -5.36 -9.60
C ALA A 75 1.33 -5.13 -10.97
N GLU A 76 2.00 -5.59 -12.01
CA GLU A 76 1.55 -5.47 -13.41
C GLU A 76 1.28 -6.85 -13.97
N ALA A 77 0.13 -7.03 -14.61
CA ALA A 77 -0.24 -8.23 -15.33
C ALA A 77 -0.87 -7.84 -16.66
N ASP A 78 -0.47 -8.49 -17.75
CA ASP A 78 -0.96 -8.26 -19.11
C ASP A 78 -0.94 -6.78 -19.55
N GLY A 79 0.01 -6.00 -18.99
CA GLY A 79 0.16 -4.56 -19.26
C GLY A 79 -0.69 -3.64 -18.38
N ASP A 80 -1.55 -4.18 -17.52
CA ASP A 80 -2.38 -3.43 -16.58
C ASP A 80 -1.78 -3.42 -15.18
N VAL A 81 -1.98 -2.32 -14.44
CA VAL A 81 -1.65 -2.24 -13.01
C VAL A 81 -2.78 -2.89 -12.21
N VAL A 82 -2.49 -4.04 -11.61
CA VAL A 82 -3.47 -4.85 -10.84
C VAL A 82 -3.30 -4.71 -9.33
N GLY A 83 -2.25 -4.04 -8.89
CA GLY A 83 -2.03 -3.74 -7.48
C GLY A 83 -0.87 -2.78 -7.26
N ASN A 84 -0.84 -2.16 -6.10
CA ASN A 84 0.27 -1.33 -5.68
C ASN A 84 0.45 -1.33 -4.17
N VAL A 85 1.65 -0.98 -3.72
CA VAL A 85 1.94 -0.52 -2.37
C VAL A 85 2.64 0.83 -2.44
N LEU A 86 2.24 1.74 -1.57
CA LEU A 86 2.89 3.03 -1.33
C LEU A 86 3.41 3.05 0.11
N VAL A 87 4.63 3.51 0.29
CA VAL A 87 5.14 3.96 1.60
C VAL A 87 5.52 5.42 1.48
N SER A 88 5.04 6.25 2.40
CA SER A 88 5.40 7.67 2.51
C SER A 88 6.02 7.96 3.87
N VAL A 89 7.02 8.86 3.90
CA VAL A 89 7.70 9.32 5.12
C VAL A 89 7.53 10.83 5.25
N ASP A 90 7.18 11.31 6.44
CA ASP A 90 7.04 12.75 6.72
C ASP A 90 8.39 13.33 7.16
N ARG A 91 9.09 14.02 6.26
CA ARG A 91 10.40 14.65 6.53
C ARG A 91 10.31 15.79 7.53
N GLY A 92 11.35 15.92 8.34
CA GLY A 92 11.53 17.04 9.27
C GLY A 92 10.60 17.00 10.48
N ARG A 93 9.97 15.86 10.73
CA ARG A 93 9.10 15.61 11.89
C ARG A 93 9.72 14.61 12.84
N ALA A 94 9.26 14.62 14.08
CA ALA A 94 9.61 13.59 15.06
C ALA A 94 9.25 12.16 14.60
N THR A 95 8.54 12.02 13.49
CA THR A 95 8.08 10.78 12.88
C THR A 95 8.84 10.40 11.59
N GLU A 96 9.95 11.05 11.27
CA GLU A 96 10.73 10.78 10.04
C GLU A 96 11.30 9.36 9.95
N HIS A 97 11.34 8.63 11.06
CA HIS A 97 11.72 7.23 11.14
C HIS A 97 10.57 6.25 10.87
N ILE A 98 9.38 6.76 10.58
CA ILE A 98 8.16 5.97 10.35
C ILE A 98 7.74 6.09 8.88
N GLY A 99 7.55 4.94 8.23
CA GLY A 99 6.87 4.86 6.94
C GLY A 99 5.39 4.55 7.12
N VAL A 100 4.51 5.31 6.46
CA VAL A 100 3.08 5.01 6.40
C VAL A 100 2.79 4.22 5.14
N LEU A 101 2.30 2.99 5.31
CA LEU A 101 2.03 2.05 4.23
C LEU A 101 0.55 2.08 3.84
N SER A 102 0.29 2.12 2.55
CA SER A 102 -1.02 1.84 1.97
C SER A 102 -0.88 0.85 0.81
N ILE A 103 -1.89 0.00 0.63
CA ILE A 103 -1.91 -1.03 -0.40
C ILE A 103 -3.29 -1.11 -1.05
N CYS A 104 -3.31 -1.30 -2.36
CA CYS A 104 -4.54 -1.50 -3.12
C CYS A 104 -4.32 -2.64 -4.13
N ILE A 105 -5.30 -3.55 -4.26
CA ILE A 105 -5.25 -4.69 -5.18
C ILE A 105 -6.63 -4.85 -5.82
N ALA A 106 -6.65 -4.99 -7.15
CA ALA A 106 -7.84 -5.26 -7.93
C ALA A 106 -8.54 -6.55 -7.44
N ALA A 107 -9.87 -6.56 -7.46
CA ALA A 107 -10.69 -7.64 -6.89
C ALA A 107 -10.24 -9.03 -7.37
N ASP A 108 -10.06 -9.20 -8.69
CA ASP A 108 -9.72 -10.47 -9.32
C ASP A 108 -8.27 -10.94 -9.09
N TRP A 109 -7.45 -10.08 -8.46
CA TRP A 109 -6.04 -10.37 -8.16
C TRP A 109 -5.77 -10.48 -6.65
N ARG A 110 -6.81 -10.53 -5.83
CA ARG A 110 -6.71 -10.78 -4.39
C ARG A 110 -6.58 -12.28 -4.12
N ASP A 111 -6.04 -12.62 -2.96
CA ASP A 111 -5.86 -13.99 -2.46
C ASP A 111 -4.93 -14.89 -3.28
N VAL A 112 -4.17 -14.30 -4.21
CA VAL A 112 -3.22 -15.01 -5.08
C VAL A 112 -1.74 -14.69 -4.78
N GLY A 113 -1.47 -14.11 -3.60
CA GLY A 113 -0.11 -13.87 -3.10
C GLY A 113 0.47 -12.48 -3.38
N ILE A 114 -0.14 -11.66 -4.25
CA ILE A 114 0.36 -10.33 -4.62
C ILE A 114 0.54 -9.43 -3.39
N GLY A 115 -0.42 -9.42 -2.46
CA GLY A 115 -0.36 -8.58 -1.27
C GLY A 115 0.86 -8.88 -0.40
N THR A 116 1.23 -10.14 -0.23
CA THR A 116 2.40 -10.56 0.52
C THR A 116 3.69 -10.06 -0.13
N GLU A 117 3.82 -10.17 -1.45
CA GLU A 117 4.99 -9.72 -2.20
C GLU A 117 5.15 -8.19 -2.17
N LEU A 118 4.04 -7.45 -2.28
CA LEU A 118 4.04 -5.99 -2.18
C LEU A 118 4.49 -5.54 -0.79
N VAL A 119 3.97 -6.16 0.28
CA VAL A 119 4.36 -5.86 1.66
C VAL A 119 5.83 -6.22 1.89
N ALA A 120 6.30 -7.36 1.41
CA ALA A 120 7.71 -7.75 1.51
C ALA A 120 8.64 -6.73 0.80
N GLY A 121 8.23 -6.21 -0.36
CA GLY A 121 8.95 -5.14 -1.06
C GLY A 121 9.00 -3.84 -0.23
N ALA A 122 7.91 -3.47 0.42
CA ALA A 122 7.85 -2.31 1.31
C ALA A 122 8.77 -2.47 2.53
N GLN A 123 8.80 -3.66 3.12
CA GLN A 123 9.69 -3.98 4.24
C GLN A 123 11.18 -3.93 3.83
N ALA A 124 11.52 -4.46 2.65
CA ALA A 124 12.87 -4.39 2.12
C ALA A 124 13.32 -2.94 1.95
N TRP A 125 12.48 -2.10 1.32
CA TRP A 125 12.77 -0.68 1.16
C TRP A 125 12.91 0.05 2.50
N ALA A 126 12.03 -0.25 3.47
CA ALA A 126 12.10 0.36 4.79
C ALA A 126 13.42 0.05 5.52
N ARG A 127 13.92 -1.21 5.42
CA ARG A 127 15.22 -1.60 5.97
C ARG A 127 16.37 -0.82 5.30
N GLU A 128 16.38 -0.74 3.97
CA GLU A 128 17.40 0.00 3.21
C GLU A 128 17.41 1.49 3.54
N ARG A 129 16.23 2.05 3.80
CA ARG A 129 16.04 3.45 4.17
C ARG A 129 16.38 3.74 5.64
N GLY A 130 16.59 2.69 6.45
CA GLY A 130 16.84 2.81 7.89
C GLY A 130 15.60 3.22 8.69
N LEU A 131 14.40 2.96 8.16
CA LEU A 131 13.17 3.20 8.90
C LEU A 131 13.09 2.23 10.07
N ARG A 132 12.57 2.72 11.19
CA ARG A 132 12.39 1.94 12.41
C ARG A 132 10.98 1.35 12.55
N LYS A 133 10.05 1.78 11.71
CA LYS A 133 8.65 1.35 11.76
C LYS A 133 7.99 1.52 10.40
N LEU A 134 7.18 0.54 9.99
CA LEU A 134 6.10 0.73 9.03
C LEU A 134 4.79 0.70 9.78
N SER A 135 3.91 1.66 9.54
CA SER A 135 2.58 1.71 10.13
C SER A 135 1.51 1.69 9.04
N LEU A 136 0.36 1.14 9.35
CA LEU A 136 -0.81 1.16 8.47
C LEU A 136 -2.11 1.21 9.28
N GLY A 137 -3.18 1.66 8.62
CA GLY A 137 -4.55 1.54 9.09
C GLY A 137 -5.33 0.56 8.21
N VAL A 138 -6.17 -0.25 8.81
CA VAL A 138 -7.03 -1.21 8.12
C VAL A 138 -8.39 -1.29 8.81
N PHE A 139 -9.47 -1.52 8.05
CA PHE A 139 -10.77 -1.77 8.66
C PHE A 139 -10.77 -3.08 9.44
N PRO A 140 -11.33 -3.11 10.68
CA PRO A 140 -11.33 -4.32 11.51
C PRO A 140 -12.04 -5.52 10.86
N ASP A 141 -12.98 -5.28 9.95
CA ASP A 141 -13.70 -6.30 9.19
C ASP A 141 -12.98 -6.76 7.91
N ASN A 142 -11.78 -6.21 7.62
CA ASN A 142 -10.92 -6.66 6.54
C ASN A 142 -9.97 -7.77 7.02
N GLU A 143 -10.56 -8.86 7.52
CA GLU A 143 -9.81 -10.00 8.10
C GLU A 143 -8.75 -10.56 7.15
N ARG A 144 -9.04 -10.55 5.84
CA ARG A 144 -8.12 -10.99 4.80
C ARG A 144 -6.84 -10.15 4.76
N ALA A 145 -6.95 -8.82 4.76
CA ALA A 145 -5.80 -7.93 4.74
C ALA A 145 -5.03 -8.03 6.08
N ILE A 146 -5.74 -8.09 7.20
CA ILE A 146 -5.16 -8.28 8.53
C ILE A 146 -4.32 -9.56 8.58
N ALA A 147 -4.84 -10.68 8.07
CA ALA A 147 -4.12 -11.95 8.01
C ALA A 147 -2.85 -11.88 7.14
N VAL A 148 -2.84 -11.09 6.05
CA VAL A 148 -1.62 -10.82 5.26
C VAL A 148 -0.61 -10.05 6.09
N TYR A 149 -1.02 -8.97 6.75
CA TYR A 149 -0.12 -8.15 7.56
C TYR A 149 0.47 -8.93 8.73
N GLU A 150 -0.34 -9.71 9.45
CA GLU A 150 0.12 -10.56 10.56
C GLU A 150 1.15 -11.61 10.08
N ARG A 151 0.91 -12.26 8.94
CA ARG A 151 1.91 -13.17 8.33
C ARG A 151 3.20 -12.47 7.92
N CYS A 152 3.13 -11.19 7.57
CA CYS A 152 4.30 -10.36 7.27
C CYS A 152 4.94 -9.75 8.53
N GLY A 153 4.52 -10.15 9.73
CA GLY A 153 5.10 -9.71 10.99
C GLY A 153 4.59 -8.37 11.52
N PHE A 154 3.50 -7.84 10.98
CA PHE A 154 2.83 -6.68 11.60
C PHE A 154 2.10 -7.10 12.86
N VAL A 155 2.15 -6.24 13.88
CA VAL A 155 1.43 -6.38 15.14
C VAL A 155 0.36 -5.31 15.27
N ARG A 156 -0.71 -5.61 16.01
CA ARG A 156 -1.78 -4.65 16.30
C ARG A 156 -1.32 -3.65 17.34
N GLU A 157 -1.50 -2.35 17.09
CA GLU A 157 -1.16 -1.27 18.04
C GLU A 157 -2.39 -0.68 18.76
N GLY A 158 -3.56 -0.76 18.16
CA GLY A 158 -4.78 -0.20 18.75
C GLY A 158 -5.89 0.03 17.73
N VAL A 159 -7.00 0.58 18.21
CA VAL A 159 -8.18 0.89 17.39
C VAL A 159 -8.56 2.36 17.56
N ARG A 160 -8.69 3.07 16.45
CA ARG A 160 -9.33 4.38 16.40
C ARG A 160 -10.81 4.18 16.17
N ARG A 161 -11.61 4.46 17.17
CA ARG A 161 -13.07 4.31 17.06
C ARG A 161 -13.67 5.44 16.25
N GLN A 162 -14.66 5.10 15.40
CA GLN A 162 -15.41 6.05 14.59
C GLN A 162 -14.51 6.97 13.75
N GLN A 163 -13.40 6.42 13.26
CA GLN A 163 -12.37 7.18 12.53
C GLN A 163 -12.88 7.71 11.19
N TYR A 164 -13.71 6.95 10.51
CA TYR A 164 -14.23 7.32 9.20
C TYR A 164 -15.77 7.38 9.22
N ARG A 165 -16.33 8.35 8.48
CA ARG A 165 -17.75 8.41 8.18
C ARG A 165 -18.00 7.98 6.73
N SER A 166 -18.87 7.00 6.53
CA SER A 166 -19.30 6.52 5.22
C SER A 166 -20.80 6.27 5.23
N ASN A 167 -21.55 6.94 4.35
CA ASN A 167 -23.00 6.73 4.17
C ASN A 167 -23.78 6.69 5.51
N ASP A 168 -23.64 7.74 6.32
CA ASP A 168 -24.29 7.90 7.65
C ASP A 168 -23.89 6.87 8.72
N ALA A 169 -22.94 5.99 8.43
CA ALA A 169 -22.32 5.08 9.40
C ALA A 169 -20.89 5.52 9.73
N TYR A 170 -20.44 5.20 10.94
CA TYR A 170 -19.06 5.37 11.37
C TYR A 170 -18.33 4.03 11.32
N ARG A 171 -17.06 4.06 10.94
CA ARG A 171 -16.21 2.87 10.90
C ARG A 171 -14.93 3.10 11.71
N ASP A 172 -14.54 2.07 12.43
CA ASP A 172 -13.29 2.04 13.19
C ASP A 172 -12.11 1.77 12.26
N GLU A 173 -10.91 2.11 12.71
CA GLU A 173 -9.64 1.78 12.07
C GLU A 173 -8.76 1.00 13.04
N LEU A 174 -8.32 -0.20 12.65
CA LEU A 174 -7.29 -0.95 13.32
C LEU A 174 -5.93 -0.43 12.87
N LEU A 175 -5.10 -0.03 13.82
CA LEU A 175 -3.70 0.35 13.57
C LEU A 175 -2.81 -0.87 13.70
N MET A 176 -1.93 -1.05 12.73
CA MET A 176 -0.94 -2.11 12.75
C MET A 176 0.45 -1.55 12.43
N ALA A 177 1.49 -2.15 12.99
CA ALA A 177 2.88 -1.74 12.77
C ALA A 177 3.80 -2.95 12.59
N TRP A 178 4.83 -2.74 11.79
CA TRP A 178 5.95 -3.65 11.65
C TRP A 178 7.25 -2.94 12.03
N PHE A 179 8.14 -3.65 12.74
CA PHE A 179 9.43 -3.17 13.22
C PHE A 179 10.54 -4.04 12.62
N PRO A 180 11.57 -3.48 11.98
CA PRO A 180 12.77 -4.23 11.61
C PRO A 180 13.42 -4.87 12.84
N GLU A 181 13.92 -6.10 12.71
CA GLU A 181 14.50 -6.87 13.84
C GLU A 181 15.65 -6.13 14.54
N GLU A 182 16.44 -5.34 13.81
CA GLU A 182 17.53 -4.55 14.36
C GLU A 182 17.09 -3.31 15.19
N ALA A 183 15.79 -2.97 15.16
CA ALA A 183 15.24 -1.82 15.87
C ALA A 183 14.81 -2.15 17.32
N GLN A 184 14.86 -3.42 17.74
CA GLN A 184 14.38 -3.86 19.06
C GLN A 184 15.43 -3.68 20.19
N ASP A 185 16.70 -3.43 19.86
CA ASP A 185 17.82 -3.40 20.84
C ASP A 185 18.34 -1.99 21.19
N ARG A 186 17.49 -0.97 21.31
CA ARG A 186 17.90 0.32 21.88
C ARG A 186 16.80 1.04 22.64
#